data_b0c5e8d199676618b743a8ebd6183b7c
#
_entry.id   b0c5e8d199676618b743a8ebd6183b7c
#
_cell.length_a   1.000
_cell.length_b   1.000
_cell.length_c   1.000
_cell.angle_alpha   90.00
_cell.angle_beta   90.00
_cell.angle_gamma   90.00
#
_symmetry.space_group_name_H-M   'P 1'
#
loop_
_entity.id
_entity.type
_entity.pdbx_description
1 polymer ?
#
loop_
_entity_poly.entity_id
_entity_poly.type
_entity_poly.pdbx_seq_one_letter_code
_entity_poly.pdbx_strand_id
1 'polypeptide(L)' 'MNKQELFEKIDELYQSFAKEHNGTTKKSQAKARKAIGEVKKLITDYRKASTAESK' A
#
# COMPACT_ATOMS: atom_id res chain seq x y z
N MET A 1 11.99 -3.55 7.62
CA MET A 1 11.85 -4.02 6.22
C MET A 1 12.73 -3.15 5.33
N ASN A 2 13.38 -3.76 4.35
CA ASN A 2 14.18 -2.98 3.41
C ASN A 2 13.28 -2.41 2.30
N LYS A 3 13.88 -1.57 1.45
CA LYS A 3 13.13 -0.88 0.39
C LYS A 3 12.44 -1.86 -0.57
N GLN A 4 13.11 -2.94 -0.93
CA GLN A 4 12.54 -3.93 -1.85
C GLN A 4 11.34 -4.65 -1.24
N GLU A 5 11.43 -5.04 0.01
CA GLU A 5 10.33 -5.69 0.71
C GLU A 5 9.12 -4.76 0.83
N LEU A 6 9.38 -3.49 1.13
CA LEU A 6 8.33 -2.49 1.21
C LEU A 6 7.66 -2.29 -0.14
N PHE A 7 8.44 -2.24 -1.21
CA PHE A 7 7.91 -2.12 -2.56
C PHE A 7 6.96 -3.28 -2.88
N GLU A 8 7.39 -4.51 -2.60
CA GLU A 8 6.58 -5.69 -2.85
C GLU A 8 5.28 -5.67 -2.05
N LYS A 9 5.34 -5.24 -0.82
CA LYS A 9 4.17 -5.15 0.05
C LYS A 9 3.19 -4.09 -0.43
N ILE A 10 3.70 -2.95 -0.84
CA ILE A 10 2.89 -1.87 -1.39
C ILE A 10 2.19 -2.35 -2.67
N ASP A 11 2.93 -3.06 -3.54
CA ASP A 11 2.37 -3.59 -4.78
C ASP A 11 1.21 -4.54 -4.51
N GLU A 12 1.36 -5.46 -3.57
CA GLU A 12 0.30 -6.38 -3.18
C GLU A 12 -0.94 -5.64 -2.68
N LEU A 13 -0.73 -4.67 -1.80
CA LEU A 13 -1.83 -3.90 -1.23
C LEU A 13 -2.50 -3.04 -2.29
N TYR A 14 -1.73 -2.50 -3.21
CA TYR A 14 -2.27 -1.71 -4.30
C TYR A 14 -3.16 -2.57 -5.20
N GLN A 15 -2.75 -3.79 -5.50
CA GLN A 15 -3.56 -4.70 -6.31
C GLN A 15 -4.88 -5.04 -5.61
N SER A 16 -4.83 -5.30 -4.30
CA SER A 16 -6.04 -5.50 -3.50
C SER A 16 -6.94 -4.27 -3.52
N PHE A 17 -6.34 -3.10 -3.36
CA PHE A 17 -7.06 -1.84 -3.40
C PHE A 17 -7.76 -1.65 -4.76
N ALA A 18 -7.04 -1.88 -5.85
CA ALA A 18 -7.60 -1.72 -7.19
C ALA A 18 -8.79 -2.65 -7.42
N LYS A 19 -8.67 -3.89 -6.95
CA LYS A 19 -9.75 -4.88 -7.04
C LYS A 19 -11.00 -4.40 -6.30
N GLU A 20 -10.82 -3.93 -5.07
CA GLU A 20 -11.94 -3.46 -4.26
C GLU A 20 -12.48 -2.12 -4.75
N HIS A 21 -11.61 -1.29 -5.33
CA HIS A 21 -12.02 -0.02 -5.93
C HIS A 21 -13.04 -0.24 -7.06
N ASN A 22 -12.85 -1.29 -7.84
CA ASN A 22 -13.76 -1.63 -8.94
C ASN A 22 -15.04 -2.31 -8.46
N GLY A 23 -15.13 -2.68 -7.20
CA GLY A 23 -16.34 -3.25 -6.62
C GLY A 23 -17.42 -2.20 -6.42
N THR A 24 -18.67 -2.63 -6.51
CA THR A 24 -19.83 -1.74 -6.42
C THR A 24 -20.56 -1.79 -5.09
N THR A 25 -20.15 -2.67 -4.18
CA THR A 25 -20.81 -2.82 -2.89
C THR A 25 -20.20 -1.92 -1.83
N LYS A 26 -20.96 -1.63 -0.78
CA LYS A 26 -20.47 -0.85 0.36
C LYS A 26 -19.32 -1.57 1.05
N LYS A 27 -19.36 -2.89 1.08
CA LYS A 27 -18.31 -3.72 1.69
C LYS A 27 -17.01 -3.56 0.92
N SER A 28 -17.06 -3.58 -0.42
CA SER A 28 -15.88 -3.38 -1.26
C SER A 28 -15.31 -1.97 -1.06
N GLN A 29 -16.15 -0.97 -0.95
CA GLN A 29 -15.71 0.41 -0.72
C GLN A 29 -15.00 0.54 0.63
N ALA A 30 -15.50 -0.11 1.66
CA ALA A 30 -14.87 -0.10 2.98
C ALA A 30 -13.50 -0.78 2.94
N LYS A 31 -13.39 -1.90 2.23
CA LYS A 31 -12.12 -2.60 2.05
C LYS A 31 -11.11 -1.77 1.28
N ALA A 32 -11.58 -1.07 0.24
CA ALA A 32 -10.71 -0.19 -0.54
C ALA A 32 -10.11 0.91 0.33
N ARG A 33 -10.94 1.55 1.17
CA ARG A 33 -10.45 2.60 2.07
C ARG A 33 -9.43 2.06 3.08
N LYS A 34 -9.66 0.85 3.60
CA LYS A 34 -8.73 0.23 4.53
C LYS A 34 -7.40 -0.06 3.84
N ALA A 35 -7.46 -0.62 2.64
CA ALA A 35 -6.26 -0.96 1.88
C ALA A 35 -5.42 0.28 1.56
N ILE A 36 -6.05 1.37 1.13
CA ILE A 36 -5.31 2.58 0.81
C ILE A 36 -4.70 3.23 2.06
N GLY A 37 -5.34 3.07 3.22
CA GLY A 37 -4.78 3.53 4.48
C GLY A 37 -3.49 2.79 4.82
N GLU A 38 -3.45 1.49 4.58
CA GLU A 38 -2.24 0.69 4.80
C GLU A 38 -1.14 1.03 3.79
N VAL A 39 -1.52 1.28 2.54
CA VAL A 39 -0.56 1.71 1.51
C VAL A 39 0.08 3.04 1.92
N LYS A 40 -0.71 3.98 2.41
CA LYS A 40 -0.20 5.27 2.86
C LYS A 40 0.86 5.10 3.95
N LYS A 41 0.61 4.21 4.90
CA LYS A 41 1.54 3.93 5.99
C LYS A 41 2.84 3.35 5.46
N LEU A 42 2.74 2.40 4.53
CA LEU A 42 3.92 1.77 3.92
C LEU A 42 4.70 2.73 3.03
N ILE A 43 4.02 3.67 2.39
CA ILE A 43 4.68 4.70 1.58
C ILE A 43 5.62 5.54 2.45
N THR A 44 5.18 5.90 3.65
CA THR A 44 6.01 6.64 4.59
C THR A 44 7.26 5.82 4.96
N ASP A 45 7.07 4.54 5.26
CA ASP A 45 8.18 3.66 5.59
C ASP A 45 9.14 3.48 4.40
N TYR A 46 8.60 3.38 3.19
CA TYR A 46 9.40 3.26 1.98
C TYR A 46 10.28 4.51 1.79
N ARG A 47 9.72 5.69 2.01
CA ARG A 47 10.47 6.93 1.87
C ARG A 47 11.63 6.99 2.85
N LYS A 48 11.41 6.55 4.08
CA LYS A 48 12.46 6.49 5.11
C LYS A 48 13.55 5.51 4.72
N ALA A 49 13.17 4.32 4.27
CA ALA A 49 14.12 3.29 3.85
C ALA A 49 14.93 3.77 2.63
N SER A 50 14.29 4.41 1.68
CA SER A 50 14.96 4.94 0.49
C SER A 50 15.99 5.99 0.87
N THR A 51 15.66 6.89 1.78
CA THR A 51 16.58 7.92 2.26
C THR A 51 17.77 7.27 2.97
N ALA A 52 17.52 6.28 3.81
CA ALA A 52 18.58 5.58 4.54
C ALA A 52 19.53 4.84 3.59
N GLU A 53 19.00 4.21 2.55
CA GLU A 53 19.81 3.47 1.58
C GLU A 53 20.58 4.38 0.63
N SER A 54 20.12 5.61 0.46
CA SER A 54 20.79 6.59 -0.41
C SER A 54 21.98 7.26 0.23
N LYS A 55 22.18 7.08 1.52
CA LYS A 55 23.35 7.57 2.22
C LYS A 55 24.49 6.56 2.12
#